data_94844941150ff936ec36e070dab26bd9
#
_entry.id   94844941150ff936ec36e070dab26bd9
#
_cell.length_a   1.000
_cell.length_b   1.000
_cell.length_c   1.000
_cell.angle_alpha   90.00
_cell.angle_beta   90.00
_cell.angle_gamma   90.00
#
_symmetry.space_group_name_H-M   'P 1'
#
loop_
_entity.id
_entity.type
_entity.pdbx_description
1 polymer ?
#
loop_
_entity_poly.entity_id
_entity_poly.type
_entity_poly.pdbx_seq_one_letter_code
_entity_poly.pdbx_strand_id
1 'polypeptide(L)'
;MEEKNYEVNKKYDEKILINILKNFDKTGEYVVEPGRNEIKKFEIYIENNLKKGNEKKKKNNNIENTETKKMVNVKKFKQKDFIINFFYKFKGSKAKRSYEYAKKLLEYKIRTPEPIAYFDDFVNENNKKNSYYISEELKYDFTCREVFWPEDIERDKAEQGENYKISEETERMLAKVEKNREKIIRQFAKFSFDLHENGVEFEDYSPGNVLIKDKSGNYEFYLVDLNRMKFGVKLNLDKRMKNVSRMMEDEKIARIFANEYAKYCKQREDLVFRYLRHYIRKHKGYVYFKDITRPVRNVFKKKK
;
A
#
# COMPACT_ATOMS: atom_id res chain seq x y z
N MET A 1 -10.32 -24.95 22.47
CA MET A 1 -9.35 -23.84 22.36
C MET A 1 -10.03 -22.78 21.50
N GLU A 2 -10.32 -21.61 22.07
CA GLU A 2 -10.80 -20.47 21.26
C GLU A 2 -9.73 -20.11 20.24
N GLU A 3 -10.05 -20.16 18.94
CA GLU A 3 -9.16 -19.71 17.89
C GLU A 3 -8.83 -18.23 18.13
N LYS A 4 -7.55 -17.94 18.36
CA LYS A 4 -7.11 -16.55 18.48
C LYS A 4 -7.39 -15.82 17.16
N ASN A 5 -8.25 -14.82 17.20
CA ASN A 5 -8.59 -13.98 16.03
C ASN A 5 -7.49 -12.95 15.71
N TYR A 6 -6.22 -13.29 15.96
CA TYR A 6 -5.08 -12.42 15.67
C TYR A 6 -3.79 -13.23 15.50
N GLU A 7 -2.82 -12.62 14.82
CA GLU A 7 -1.44 -13.11 14.72
C GLU A 7 -0.48 -11.95 14.93
N VAL A 8 0.58 -12.18 15.68
CA VAL A 8 1.65 -11.21 15.95
C VAL A 8 2.98 -11.82 15.54
N ASN A 9 3.79 -11.08 14.79
CA ASN A 9 5.15 -11.45 14.45
C ASN A 9 5.99 -11.52 15.74
N LYS A 10 6.67 -12.65 15.95
CA LYS A 10 7.42 -13.00 17.18
C LYS A 10 8.50 -11.98 17.58
N LYS A 11 8.88 -11.06 16.70
CA LYS A 11 9.83 -9.98 17.00
C LYS A 11 9.22 -8.86 17.84
N TYR A 12 7.89 -8.85 18.04
CA TYR A 12 7.16 -7.75 18.68
C TYR A 12 6.40 -8.24 19.91
N ASP A 13 6.35 -7.40 20.94
CA ASP A 13 5.58 -7.68 22.14
C ASP A 13 4.08 -7.46 21.89
N GLU A 14 3.31 -8.52 22.04
CA GLU A 14 1.84 -8.51 21.90
C GLU A 14 1.18 -7.51 22.85
N LYS A 15 1.69 -7.36 24.08
CA LYS A 15 1.11 -6.46 25.08
C LYS A 15 1.22 -4.99 24.67
N ILE A 16 2.36 -4.61 24.08
CA ILE A 16 2.56 -3.25 23.56
C ILE A 16 1.54 -2.96 22.46
N LEU A 17 1.37 -3.91 21.51
CA LEU A 17 0.43 -3.74 20.41
C LEU A 17 -1.03 -3.66 20.90
N ILE A 18 -1.42 -4.50 21.84
CA ILE A 18 -2.76 -4.46 22.46
C ILE A 18 -2.99 -3.10 23.16
N ASN A 19 -2.00 -2.56 23.86
CA ASN A 19 -2.10 -1.26 24.50
C ASN A 19 -2.31 -0.12 23.47
N ILE A 20 -1.62 -0.17 22.33
CA ILE A 20 -1.83 0.76 21.21
C ILE A 20 -3.27 0.68 20.72
N LEU A 21 -3.81 -0.53 20.52
CA LEU A 21 -5.16 -0.72 19.99
C LEU A 21 -6.23 -0.23 20.97
N LYS A 22 -6.06 -0.43 22.28
CA LYS A 22 -6.96 0.11 23.31
C LYS A 22 -7.00 1.63 23.27
N ASN A 23 -5.86 2.28 23.04
CA ASN A 23 -5.73 3.73 23.02
C ASN A 23 -5.79 4.35 21.60
N PHE A 24 -6.12 3.56 20.57
CA PHE A 24 -6.06 4.00 19.16
C PHE A 24 -6.87 5.27 18.89
N ASP A 25 -8.05 5.40 19.50
CA ASP A 25 -8.91 6.54 19.24
C ASP A 25 -8.40 7.82 19.95
N LYS A 26 -7.60 7.70 21.02
CA LYS A 26 -7.08 8.80 21.84
C LYS A 26 -5.68 9.26 21.46
N THR A 27 -4.87 8.38 20.90
CA THR A 27 -3.43 8.61 20.67
C THR A 27 -3.03 8.29 19.23
N GLY A 28 -1.76 8.53 18.92
CA GLY A 28 -1.21 8.32 17.58
C GLY A 28 -1.46 9.49 16.62
N GLU A 29 -0.59 9.62 15.64
CA GLU A 29 -0.63 10.67 14.62
C GLU A 29 -1.27 10.13 13.33
N TYR A 30 -2.24 10.83 12.78
CA TYR A 30 -2.86 10.44 11.51
C TYR A 30 -1.84 10.52 10.36
N VAL A 31 -1.79 9.45 9.56
CA VAL A 31 -0.97 9.40 8.34
C VAL A 31 -1.67 10.09 7.17
N VAL A 32 -3.01 10.00 7.14
CA VAL A 32 -3.88 10.66 6.15
C VAL A 32 -5.14 11.14 6.86
N GLU A 33 -5.81 12.13 6.28
CA GLU A 33 -7.10 12.60 6.79
C GLU A 33 -8.09 11.44 7.02
N PRO A 34 -8.78 11.41 8.17
CA PRO A 34 -9.67 10.33 8.54
C PRO A 34 -10.82 10.17 7.54
N GLY A 35 -10.89 9.00 6.91
CA GLY A 35 -11.94 8.66 5.95
C GLY A 35 -12.69 7.38 6.33
N ARG A 36 -12.92 6.54 5.33
CA ARG A 36 -13.55 5.22 5.51
C ARG A 36 -12.69 4.27 6.35
N ASN A 37 -11.38 4.34 6.22
CA ASN A 37 -10.39 3.67 7.06
C ASN A 37 -9.57 4.74 7.78
N GLU A 38 -9.07 4.42 8.95
CA GLU A 38 -8.19 5.30 9.72
C GLU A 38 -6.81 4.68 9.77
N ILE A 39 -5.77 5.48 9.51
CA ILE A 39 -4.38 5.05 9.58
C ILE A 39 -3.64 6.00 10.49
N LYS A 40 -3.06 5.46 11.55
CA LYS A 40 -2.24 6.22 12.49
C LYS A 40 -0.88 5.59 12.65
N LYS A 41 0.12 6.42 12.92
CA LYS A 41 1.46 5.98 13.30
C LYS A 41 1.65 6.09 14.80
N PHE A 42 2.42 5.13 15.33
CA PHE A 42 2.76 5.01 16.73
C PHE A 42 4.25 4.69 16.88
N GLU A 43 4.80 5.15 17.98
CA GLU A 43 6.15 4.80 18.39
C GLU A 43 6.11 3.57 19.31
N ILE A 44 7.01 2.63 19.08
CA ILE A 44 7.22 1.46 19.94
C ILE A 44 8.70 1.25 20.23
N TYR A 45 8.98 0.59 21.34
CA TYR A 45 10.33 0.20 21.72
C TYR A 45 10.45 -1.33 21.65
N ILE A 46 11.49 -1.81 20.99
CA ILE A 46 11.76 -3.24 20.81
C ILE A 46 13.04 -3.59 21.56
N GLU A 47 12.96 -4.55 22.47
CA GLU A 47 14.15 -5.10 23.12
C GLU A 47 15.01 -5.87 22.11
N ASN A 48 16.24 -5.47 21.93
CA ASN A 48 17.21 -6.24 21.16
C ASN A 48 17.69 -7.42 21.99
N ASN A 49 17.03 -8.56 21.88
CA ASN A 49 17.55 -9.82 22.34
C ASN A 49 18.74 -10.24 21.45
N LEU A 50 19.91 -9.69 21.68
CA LEU A 50 21.15 -10.22 21.13
C LEU A 50 21.29 -11.67 21.61
N LYS A 51 21.12 -12.61 20.68
CA LYS A 51 21.41 -14.03 20.93
C LYS A 51 22.84 -14.12 21.47
N LYS A 52 22.99 -14.54 22.73
CA LYS A 52 24.27 -14.91 23.29
C LYS A 52 24.88 -16.01 22.43
N GLY A 53 25.81 -15.67 21.54
CA GLY A 53 26.78 -16.63 21.04
C GLY A 53 27.54 -17.21 22.22
N ASN A 54 27.75 -18.52 22.20
CA ASN A 54 28.51 -19.26 23.20
C ASN A 54 29.93 -18.69 23.33
N GLU A 55 30.14 -17.79 24.25
CA GLU A 55 31.47 -17.49 24.78
C GLU A 55 31.41 -17.45 26.30
N LYS A 56 31.92 -18.55 26.91
CA LYS A 56 32.27 -18.55 28.31
C LYS A 56 33.44 -17.60 28.52
N LYS A 57 33.21 -16.45 29.18
CA LYS A 57 34.07 -15.90 30.24
C LYS A 57 33.72 -14.45 30.60
N LYS A 58 33.68 -14.26 31.90
CA LYS A 58 33.82 -13.08 32.74
C LYS A 58 32.59 -12.24 33.06
N LYS A 59 32.25 -12.37 34.34
CA LYS A 59 31.39 -11.47 35.14
C LYS A 59 31.81 -10.00 34.96
N ASN A 60 30.89 -9.22 34.43
CA ASN A 60 30.58 -7.85 34.89
C ASN A 60 29.16 -7.57 34.39
N ASN A 61 28.23 -7.42 35.34
CA ASN A 61 26.83 -7.14 35.12
C ASN A 61 26.69 -5.67 34.71
N ASN A 62 26.58 -5.41 33.43
CA ASN A 62 25.83 -4.29 32.88
C ASN A 62 25.27 -4.78 31.53
N ILE A 63 24.09 -5.42 31.59
CA ILE A 63 23.30 -5.68 30.39
C ILE A 63 22.62 -4.34 30.08
N GLU A 64 23.21 -3.54 29.22
CA GLU A 64 22.48 -2.48 28.55
C GLU A 64 21.44 -3.15 27.65
N ASN A 65 20.21 -3.20 28.12
CA ASN A 65 19.05 -3.48 27.28
C ASN A 65 18.93 -2.28 26.30
N THR A 66 19.54 -2.40 25.14
CA THR A 66 19.40 -1.39 24.10
C THR A 66 18.02 -1.56 23.46
N GLU A 67 17.06 -0.78 23.92
CA GLU A 67 15.76 -0.65 23.26
C GLU A 67 15.95 0.09 21.94
N THR A 68 15.41 -0.48 20.85
CA THR A 68 15.40 0.20 19.57
C THR A 68 14.01 0.80 19.34
N LYS A 69 13.99 2.12 19.17
CA LYS A 69 12.79 2.87 18.78
C LYS A 69 12.39 2.52 17.35
N LYS A 70 11.13 2.14 17.15
CA LYS A 70 10.53 1.91 15.84
C LYS A 70 9.19 2.63 15.71
N MET A 71 8.90 3.04 14.48
CA MET A 71 7.59 3.57 14.12
C MET A 71 6.76 2.48 13.44
N VAL A 72 5.49 2.40 13.78
CA VAL A 72 4.54 1.44 13.21
C VAL A 72 3.30 2.16 12.69
N ASN A 73 2.75 1.66 11.59
CA ASN A 73 1.48 2.09 11.04
C ASN A 73 0.39 1.11 11.46
N VAL A 74 -0.67 1.65 12.05
CA VAL A 74 -1.87 0.90 12.45
C VAL A 74 -3.04 1.33 11.59
N LYS A 75 -3.54 0.42 10.76
CA LYS A 75 -4.71 0.63 9.91
C LYS A 75 -5.94 -0.01 10.52
N LYS A 76 -6.91 0.83 10.91
CA LYS A 76 -8.20 0.43 11.47
C LYS A 76 -9.21 0.26 10.34
N PHE A 77 -9.83 -0.91 10.28
CA PHE A 77 -10.94 -1.21 9.40
C PHE A 77 -12.24 -1.21 10.19
N LYS A 78 -13.11 -0.24 9.94
CA LYS A 78 -14.45 -0.20 10.54
C LYS A 78 -15.25 -1.41 10.07
N GLN A 79 -15.88 -2.11 11.00
CA GLN A 79 -16.82 -3.18 10.64
C GLN A 79 -17.99 -2.59 9.87
N LYS A 80 -18.37 -3.28 8.81
CA LYS A 80 -19.59 -3.02 8.05
C LYS A 80 -20.65 -4.04 8.41
N ASP A 81 -21.91 -3.64 8.15
CA ASP A 81 -23.13 -4.37 8.47
C ASP A 81 -23.12 -5.89 8.20
N PHE A 82 -23.98 -6.61 8.91
CA PHE A 82 -24.13 -8.05 9.03
C PHE A 82 -24.07 -8.87 7.72
N ILE A 83 -24.55 -8.33 6.62
CA ILE A 83 -24.57 -9.04 5.30
C ILE A 83 -23.15 -9.23 4.73
N ILE A 84 -22.24 -8.28 5.01
CA ILE A 84 -20.85 -8.34 4.56
C ILE A 84 -20.04 -9.32 5.41
N ASN A 85 -20.41 -9.55 6.65
CA ASN A 85 -19.76 -10.51 7.56
C ASN A 85 -19.88 -11.96 7.05
N PHE A 86 -20.93 -12.31 6.31
CA PHE A 86 -21.06 -13.66 5.75
C PHE A 86 -19.97 -13.97 4.72
N PHE A 87 -19.61 -13.01 3.86
CA PHE A 87 -18.49 -13.17 2.92
C PHE A 87 -17.12 -13.15 3.59
N TYR A 88 -16.98 -12.52 4.76
CA TYR A 88 -15.73 -12.53 5.53
C TYR A 88 -15.43 -13.90 6.16
N LYS A 89 -16.44 -14.72 6.46
CA LYS A 89 -16.22 -16.09 6.96
C LYS A 89 -15.37 -16.95 6.03
N PHE A 90 -15.44 -16.73 4.71
CA PHE A 90 -14.70 -17.51 3.72
C PHE A 90 -13.35 -16.90 3.31
N LYS A 91 -13.18 -15.59 3.38
CA LYS A 91 -11.96 -14.90 2.92
C LYS A 91 -11.14 -14.24 4.02
N GLY A 92 -11.58 -14.30 5.26
CA GLY A 92 -10.97 -13.55 6.36
C GLY A 92 -11.25 -12.04 6.30
N SER A 93 -10.94 -11.33 7.37
CA SER A 93 -11.09 -9.87 7.44
C SER A 93 -10.14 -9.15 6.48
N LYS A 94 -10.34 -7.85 6.29
CA LYS A 94 -9.38 -7.02 5.55
C LYS A 94 -8.02 -6.94 6.25
N ALA A 95 -8.02 -6.92 7.59
CA ALA A 95 -6.80 -6.86 8.39
C ALA A 95 -5.99 -8.15 8.21
N LYS A 96 -6.63 -9.31 8.39
CA LYS A 96 -6.02 -10.63 8.18
C LYS A 96 -5.46 -10.76 6.75
N ARG A 97 -6.27 -10.42 5.72
CA ARG A 97 -5.78 -10.47 4.34
C ARG A 97 -4.60 -9.54 4.10
N SER A 98 -4.60 -8.32 4.65
CA SER A 98 -3.46 -7.40 4.49
C SER A 98 -2.18 -8.01 5.07
N TYR A 99 -2.27 -8.64 6.25
CA TYR A 99 -1.16 -9.29 6.91
C TYR A 99 -0.65 -10.53 6.14
N GLU A 100 -1.54 -11.45 5.78
CA GLU A 100 -1.21 -12.66 5.04
C GLU A 100 -0.63 -12.34 3.65
N TYR A 101 -1.20 -11.36 2.95
CA TYR A 101 -0.73 -10.95 1.63
C TYR A 101 0.62 -10.24 1.69
N ALA A 102 0.87 -9.44 2.75
CA ALA A 102 2.18 -8.86 2.98
C ALA A 102 3.26 -9.95 3.17
N LYS A 103 3.00 -10.96 4.02
CA LYS A 103 3.92 -12.09 4.19
C LYS A 103 4.20 -12.78 2.86
N LYS A 104 3.16 -13.07 2.09
CA LYS A 104 3.28 -13.75 0.80
C LYS A 104 4.03 -12.94 -0.26
N LEU A 105 3.85 -11.62 -0.28
CA LEU A 105 4.63 -10.73 -1.16
C LEU A 105 6.12 -10.79 -0.82
N LEU A 106 6.46 -10.74 0.47
CA LEU A 106 7.85 -10.83 0.93
C LEU A 106 8.50 -12.17 0.58
N GLU A 107 7.76 -13.29 0.66
CA GLU A 107 8.20 -14.61 0.18
C GLU A 107 8.54 -14.58 -1.32
N TYR A 108 7.77 -13.86 -2.12
CA TYR A 108 8.00 -13.64 -3.55
C TYR A 108 9.05 -12.55 -3.84
N LYS A 109 9.71 -12.00 -2.81
CA LYS A 109 10.68 -10.89 -2.92
C LYS A 109 10.09 -9.61 -3.52
N ILE A 110 8.77 -9.45 -3.40
CA ILE A 110 8.04 -8.22 -3.74
C ILE A 110 7.93 -7.39 -2.49
N ARG A 111 8.38 -6.13 -2.57
CA ARG A 111 8.50 -5.26 -1.41
C ARG A 111 7.15 -4.74 -0.95
N THR A 112 6.97 -4.73 0.36
CA THR A 112 5.89 -4.08 1.11
C THR A 112 6.42 -3.74 2.50
N PRO A 113 5.81 -2.81 3.26
CA PRO A 113 6.14 -2.63 4.67
C PRO A 113 6.07 -3.95 5.44
N GLU A 114 7.04 -4.21 6.33
CA GLU A 114 7.11 -5.44 7.13
C GLU A 114 5.81 -5.62 7.93
N PRO A 115 5.08 -6.74 7.78
CA PRO A 115 3.87 -7.00 8.54
C PRO A 115 4.22 -7.37 9.98
N ILE A 116 3.56 -6.69 10.93
CA ILE A 116 3.77 -6.91 12.37
C ILE A 116 2.67 -7.77 12.95
N ALA A 117 1.40 -7.39 12.73
CA ALA A 117 0.26 -8.10 13.29
C ALA A 117 -1.05 -7.82 12.56
N TYR A 118 -2.02 -8.68 12.77
CA TYR A 118 -3.43 -8.35 12.59
C TYR A 118 -4.22 -8.73 13.84
N PHE A 119 -5.29 -8.01 14.09
CA PHE A 119 -6.28 -8.29 15.13
C PHE A 119 -7.66 -8.18 14.53
N ASP A 120 -8.44 -9.25 14.62
CA ASP A 120 -9.84 -9.28 14.18
C ASP A 120 -10.76 -9.22 15.37
N ASP A 121 -11.93 -8.57 15.17
CA ASP A 121 -12.96 -8.43 16.20
C ASP A 121 -12.46 -7.85 17.53
N PHE A 122 -11.41 -7.03 17.48
CA PHE A 122 -10.86 -6.39 18.68
C PHE A 122 -11.86 -5.38 19.24
N VAL A 123 -12.23 -5.57 20.50
CA VAL A 123 -13.17 -4.69 21.22
C VAL A 123 -12.37 -3.55 21.85
N ASN A 124 -12.65 -2.31 21.43
CA ASN A 124 -12.04 -1.13 22.03
C ASN A 124 -12.76 -0.71 23.32
N GLU A 125 -12.26 0.33 24.01
CA GLU A 125 -12.86 0.85 25.25
C GLU A 125 -14.33 1.32 25.08
N ASN A 126 -14.73 1.69 23.86
CA ASN A 126 -16.10 2.10 23.53
C ASN A 126 -17.01 0.91 23.16
N ASN A 127 -16.60 -0.32 23.46
CA ASN A 127 -17.30 -1.56 23.15
C ASN A 127 -17.60 -1.75 21.64
N LYS A 128 -16.78 -1.15 20.76
CA LYS A 128 -16.88 -1.29 19.31
C LYS A 128 -15.87 -2.32 18.80
N LYS A 129 -16.36 -3.26 17.99
CA LYS A 129 -15.51 -4.24 17.30
C LYS A 129 -14.91 -3.64 16.04
N ASN A 130 -13.59 -3.73 15.91
CA ASN A 130 -12.85 -3.33 14.71
C ASN A 130 -11.78 -4.37 14.38
N SER A 131 -11.30 -4.34 13.14
CA SER A 131 -10.13 -5.12 12.75
C SER A 131 -8.97 -4.20 12.48
N TYR A 132 -7.76 -4.60 12.89
CA TYR A 132 -6.55 -3.80 12.77
C TYR A 132 -5.45 -4.56 12.05
N TYR A 133 -4.77 -3.89 11.14
CA TYR A 133 -3.52 -4.36 10.53
C TYR A 133 -2.40 -3.44 10.95
N ILE A 134 -1.30 -4.02 11.41
CA ILE A 134 -0.11 -3.30 11.88
C ILE A 134 1.08 -3.68 11.01
N SER A 135 1.80 -2.70 10.53
CA SER A 135 3.06 -2.86 9.78
C SER A 135 4.12 -1.89 10.29
N GLU A 136 5.40 -2.16 9.99
CA GLU A 136 6.42 -1.14 10.18
C GLU A 136 6.11 0.09 9.34
N GLU A 137 6.45 1.27 9.84
CA GLU A 137 6.39 2.49 9.03
C GLU A 137 7.49 2.44 7.98
N LEU A 138 7.11 2.71 6.75
CA LEU A 138 8.03 2.85 5.64
C LEU A 138 8.29 4.34 5.37
N LYS A 139 9.51 4.80 5.59
CA LYS A 139 9.96 6.10 5.06
C LYS A 139 10.15 5.94 3.56
N TYR A 140 9.46 6.74 2.77
CA TYR A 140 9.54 6.75 1.31
C TYR A 140 9.76 8.18 0.81
N ASP A 141 10.25 8.32 -0.42
CA ASP A 141 10.56 9.64 -0.99
C ASP A 141 9.36 10.23 -1.73
N PHE A 142 8.58 9.41 -2.45
CA PHE A 142 7.37 9.80 -3.18
C PHE A 142 6.54 8.56 -3.52
N THR A 143 5.40 8.75 -4.18
CA THR A 143 4.53 7.67 -4.63
C THR A 143 4.54 7.56 -6.15
N CYS A 144 3.93 6.53 -6.69
CA CYS A 144 3.72 6.47 -8.14
C CYS A 144 2.77 7.57 -8.66
N ARG A 145 2.02 8.29 -7.79
CA ARG A 145 1.13 9.39 -8.23
C ARG A 145 1.93 10.51 -8.88
N GLU A 146 3.04 10.93 -8.27
CA GLU A 146 3.91 11.99 -8.78
C GLU A 146 4.56 11.61 -10.12
N VAL A 147 4.70 10.30 -10.38
CA VAL A 147 5.29 9.79 -11.62
C VAL A 147 4.27 9.67 -12.74
N PHE A 148 3.11 9.07 -12.45
CA PHE A 148 2.14 8.65 -13.47
C PHE A 148 0.98 9.64 -13.66
N TRP A 149 0.70 10.50 -12.67
CA TRP A 149 -0.39 11.47 -12.71
C TRP A 149 0.10 12.89 -12.39
N PRO A 150 1.08 13.42 -13.15
CA PRO A 150 1.59 14.77 -12.91
C PRO A 150 0.50 15.84 -13.06
N GLU A 151 -0.50 15.60 -13.92
CA GLU A 151 -1.63 16.50 -14.15
C GLU A 151 -2.52 16.67 -12.91
N ASP A 152 -2.57 15.68 -12.00
CA ASP A 152 -3.29 15.83 -10.74
C ASP A 152 -2.67 16.91 -9.86
N ILE A 153 -1.34 17.01 -9.84
CA ILE A 153 -0.62 18.04 -9.08
C ILE A 153 -0.91 19.43 -9.67
N GLU A 154 -0.89 19.54 -10.99
CA GLU A 154 -1.20 20.80 -11.67
C GLU A 154 -2.68 21.20 -11.49
N ARG A 155 -3.59 20.23 -11.45
CA ARG A 155 -5.00 20.47 -11.14
C ARG A 155 -5.17 20.95 -9.70
N ASP A 156 -4.52 20.30 -8.72
CA ASP A 156 -4.57 20.69 -7.31
C ASP A 156 -4.02 22.13 -7.13
N LYS A 157 -2.96 22.50 -7.86
CA LYS A 157 -2.46 23.87 -7.91
C LYS A 157 -3.51 24.84 -8.47
N ALA A 158 -4.15 24.48 -9.57
CA ALA A 158 -5.15 25.34 -10.22
C ALA A 158 -6.40 25.52 -9.36
N GLU A 159 -6.85 24.47 -8.65
CA GLU A 159 -8.03 24.52 -7.78
C GLU A 159 -7.80 25.35 -6.50
N GLN A 160 -6.59 25.31 -5.93
CA GLN A 160 -6.25 26.06 -4.72
C GLN A 160 -5.75 27.49 -5.00
N GLY A 161 -5.36 27.78 -6.27
CA GLY A 161 -4.90 29.09 -6.70
C GLY A 161 -3.72 29.60 -5.85
N GLU A 162 -3.79 30.88 -5.43
CA GLU A 162 -2.74 31.52 -4.61
C GLU A 162 -2.54 30.88 -3.22
N ASN A 163 -3.50 30.08 -2.76
CA ASN A 163 -3.41 29.35 -1.50
C ASN A 163 -2.61 28.05 -1.61
N TYR A 164 -2.28 27.60 -2.83
CA TYR A 164 -1.47 26.42 -3.03
C TYR A 164 -0.02 26.68 -2.64
N LYS A 165 0.34 26.21 -1.45
CA LYS A 165 1.73 26.31 -0.94
C LYS A 165 2.27 24.91 -0.78
N ILE A 166 3.33 24.60 -1.50
CA ILE A 166 4.14 23.42 -1.30
C ILE A 166 5.47 23.82 -0.67
N SER A 167 6.05 22.91 0.11
CA SER A 167 7.36 23.15 0.69
C SER A 167 8.43 23.12 -0.40
N GLU A 168 9.55 23.82 -0.20
CA GLU A 168 10.71 23.75 -1.10
C GLU A 168 11.21 22.30 -1.27
N GLU A 169 11.07 21.47 -0.22
CA GLU A 169 11.43 20.06 -0.28
C GLU A 169 10.54 19.31 -1.27
N THR A 170 9.24 19.58 -1.25
CA THR A 170 8.28 18.98 -2.22
C THR A 170 8.58 19.45 -3.64
N GLU A 171 8.89 20.72 -3.86
CA GLU A 171 9.28 21.23 -5.17
C GLU A 171 10.54 20.56 -5.73
N ARG A 172 11.57 20.44 -4.88
CA ARG A 172 12.80 19.72 -5.25
C ARG A 172 12.53 18.24 -5.59
N MET A 173 11.69 17.60 -4.81
CA MET A 173 11.27 16.22 -5.07
C MET A 173 10.54 16.12 -6.42
N LEU A 174 9.57 16.98 -6.72
CA LEU A 174 8.83 16.97 -7.99
C LEU A 174 9.75 17.24 -9.18
N ALA A 175 10.68 18.19 -9.09
CA ALA A 175 11.67 18.46 -10.13
C ALA A 175 12.59 17.25 -10.39
N LYS A 176 12.97 16.55 -9.32
CA LYS A 176 13.75 15.30 -9.42
C LYS A 176 12.96 14.18 -10.08
N VAL A 177 11.68 14.03 -9.74
CA VAL A 177 10.79 13.04 -10.37
C VAL A 177 10.64 13.34 -11.86
N GLU A 178 10.38 14.59 -12.22
CA GLU A 178 10.24 15.01 -13.63
C GLU A 178 11.48 14.67 -14.45
N LYS A 179 12.65 15.06 -13.97
CA LYS A 179 13.96 14.78 -14.60
C LYS A 179 14.20 13.28 -14.82
N ASN A 180 13.70 12.42 -13.92
CA ASN A 180 13.97 10.98 -13.94
C ASN A 180 12.74 10.16 -14.32
N ARG A 181 11.62 10.78 -14.71
CA ARG A 181 10.32 10.14 -14.94
C ARG A 181 10.42 8.91 -15.83
N GLU A 182 11.06 9.02 -16.98
CA GLU A 182 11.20 7.90 -17.89
C GLU A 182 11.95 6.72 -17.25
N LYS A 183 13.03 6.98 -16.53
CA LYS A 183 13.81 5.97 -15.83
C LYS A 183 12.98 5.26 -14.77
N ILE A 184 12.16 6.00 -14.01
CA ILE A 184 11.27 5.45 -12.99
C ILE A 184 10.22 4.56 -13.66
N ILE A 185 9.60 5.01 -14.75
CA ILE A 185 8.59 4.23 -15.49
C ILE A 185 9.17 2.93 -16.01
N ARG A 186 10.39 2.94 -16.56
CA ARG A 186 11.06 1.73 -17.04
C ARG A 186 11.34 0.73 -15.90
N GLN A 187 11.83 1.19 -14.76
CA GLN A 187 12.04 0.33 -13.59
C GLN A 187 10.71 -0.18 -13.01
N PHE A 188 9.66 0.63 -13.04
CA PHE A 188 8.32 0.20 -12.65
C PHE A 188 7.75 -0.85 -13.61
N ALA A 189 8.03 -0.78 -14.90
CA ALA A 189 7.63 -1.80 -15.87
C ALA A 189 8.26 -3.16 -15.52
N LYS A 190 9.55 -3.18 -15.15
CA LYS A 190 10.22 -4.40 -14.65
C LYS A 190 9.57 -4.92 -13.37
N PHE A 191 9.33 -4.05 -12.41
CA PHE A 191 8.66 -4.40 -11.16
C PHE A 191 7.26 -5.01 -11.41
N SER A 192 6.47 -4.40 -12.29
CA SER A 192 5.15 -4.92 -12.67
C SER A 192 5.22 -6.25 -13.40
N PHE A 193 6.25 -6.45 -14.23
CA PHE A 193 6.49 -7.73 -14.87
C PHE A 193 6.79 -8.82 -13.83
N ASP A 194 7.68 -8.56 -12.87
CA ASP A 194 8.01 -9.51 -11.80
C ASP A 194 6.79 -9.84 -10.92
N LEU A 195 5.95 -8.85 -10.61
CA LEU A 195 4.69 -9.04 -9.90
C LEU A 195 3.80 -10.04 -10.66
N HIS A 196 3.63 -9.84 -11.96
CA HIS A 196 2.79 -10.70 -12.81
C HIS A 196 3.37 -12.09 -13.03
N GLU A 197 4.72 -12.23 -13.15
CA GLU A 197 5.39 -13.54 -13.27
C GLU A 197 5.22 -14.39 -12.02
N ASN A 198 5.18 -13.75 -10.82
CA ASN A 198 4.85 -14.43 -9.57
C ASN A 198 3.34 -14.76 -9.45
N GLY A 199 2.54 -14.54 -10.49
CA GLY A 199 1.12 -14.84 -10.50
C GLY A 199 0.32 -13.97 -9.52
N VAL A 200 0.74 -12.72 -9.29
CA VAL A 200 0.06 -11.78 -8.40
C VAL A 200 -0.77 -10.80 -9.22
N GLU A 201 -2.08 -10.78 -8.96
CA GLU A 201 -3.01 -9.77 -9.47
C GLU A 201 -3.39 -8.83 -8.33
N PHE A 202 -2.96 -7.57 -8.40
CA PHE A 202 -3.31 -6.54 -7.42
C PHE A 202 -4.56 -5.78 -7.89
N GLU A 203 -5.75 -6.09 -7.33
CA GLU A 203 -7.02 -5.49 -7.80
C GLU A 203 -7.11 -3.97 -7.59
N ASP A 204 -6.40 -3.42 -6.60
CA ASP A 204 -6.31 -1.98 -6.34
C ASP A 204 -4.96 -1.38 -6.79
N TYR A 205 -4.39 -1.92 -7.90
CA TYR A 205 -3.14 -1.44 -8.46
C TYR A 205 -3.32 -0.03 -9.04
N SER A 206 -3.03 0.96 -8.22
CA SER A 206 -3.17 2.39 -8.53
C SER A 206 -1.96 3.18 -8.00
N PRO A 207 -1.66 4.36 -8.53
CA PRO A 207 -0.43 5.09 -8.19
C PRO A 207 -0.29 5.41 -6.71
N GLY A 208 -1.36 5.72 -6.00
CA GLY A 208 -1.33 6.00 -4.55
C GLY A 208 -1.02 4.77 -3.68
N ASN A 209 -1.12 3.55 -4.25
CA ASN A 209 -0.85 2.31 -3.54
C ASN A 209 0.55 1.74 -3.80
N VAL A 210 1.44 2.54 -4.40
CA VAL A 210 2.84 2.19 -4.65
C VAL A 210 3.74 3.31 -4.16
N LEU A 211 4.46 3.04 -3.07
CA LEU A 211 5.44 3.96 -2.49
C LEU A 211 6.81 3.72 -3.13
N ILE A 212 7.61 4.76 -3.28
CA ILE A 212 8.91 4.69 -3.94
C ILE A 212 10.00 5.20 -3.01
N LYS A 213 11.08 4.41 -2.88
CA LYS A 213 12.36 4.85 -2.33
C LYS A 213 13.37 5.03 -3.43
N ASP A 214 14.02 6.18 -3.44
CA ASP A 214 15.12 6.45 -4.33
C ASP A 214 16.47 6.07 -3.69
N LYS A 215 17.11 5.08 -4.26
CA LYS A 215 18.47 4.64 -3.89
C LYS A 215 19.47 5.10 -4.94
N SER A 216 19.68 6.43 -4.99
CA SER A 216 20.59 7.07 -5.96
C SER A 216 20.27 6.71 -7.41
N GLY A 217 18.97 6.77 -7.76
CA GLY A 217 18.47 6.48 -9.10
C GLY A 217 18.17 4.99 -9.35
N ASN A 218 18.31 4.14 -8.34
CA ASN A 218 17.71 2.80 -8.33
C ASN A 218 16.45 2.85 -7.47
N TYR A 219 15.28 2.76 -8.10
CA TYR A 219 14.00 2.96 -7.44
C TYR A 219 13.42 1.65 -6.92
N GLU A 220 13.12 1.63 -5.63
CA GLU A 220 12.46 0.51 -4.96
C GLU A 220 10.98 0.80 -4.80
N PHE A 221 10.13 -0.11 -5.31
CA PHE A 221 8.67 0.00 -5.26
C PHE A 221 8.10 -0.86 -4.14
N TYR A 222 7.26 -0.27 -3.29
CA TYR A 222 6.61 -0.94 -2.16
C TYR A 222 5.10 -0.88 -2.29
N LEU A 223 4.43 -2.02 -2.27
CA LEU A 223 2.97 -2.11 -2.35
C LEU A 223 2.35 -1.87 -0.98
N VAL A 224 1.26 -1.10 -0.95
CA VAL A 224 0.44 -0.84 0.25
C VAL A 224 -1.04 -1.03 -0.07
N ASP A 225 -1.90 -1.05 0.96
CA ASP A 225 -3.35 -1.33 0.85
C ASP A 225 -3.68 -2.72 0.23
N LEU A 226 -3.03 -3.74 0.75
CA LEU A 226 -2.92 -5.08 0.17
C LEU A 226 -4.19 -5.94 0.22
N ASN A 227 -5.26 -5.50 0.89
CA ASN A 227 -6.43 -6.34 1.21
C ASN A 227 -7.20 -6.90 -0.01
N ARG A 228 -6.81 -6.54 -1.24
CA ARG A 228 -7.43 -6.95 -2.50
C ARG A 228 -6.40 -7.44 -3.51
N MET A 229 -5.90 -8.65 -3.26
CA MET A 229 -4.95 -9.32 -4.15
C MET A 229 -5.40 -10.74 -4.46
N LYS A 230 -4.92 -11.29 -5.59
CA LYS A 230 -5.00 -12.71 -5.94
C LYS A 230 -3.60 -13.23 -6.19
N PHE A 231 -3.35 -14.46 -5.77
CA PHE A 231 -2.06 -15.14 -5.89
C PHE A 231 -2.23 -16.45 -6.65
N GLY A 232 -1.17 -16.90 -7.32
CA GLY A 232 -1.17 -18.12 -8.11
C GLY A 232 -2.03 -18.03 -9.37
N VAL A 233 -2.25 -16.81 -9.89
CA VAL A 233 -3.10 -16.58 -11.06
C VAL A 233 -2.24 -16.63 -12.33
N LYS A 234 -2.68 -17.41 -13.34
CA LYS A 234 -2.10 -17.29 -14.68
C LYS A 234 -2.58 -16.01 -15.36
N LEU A 235 -1.66 -15.05 -15.49
CA LEU A 235 -1.89 -13.76 -16.11
C LEU A 235 -1.35 -13.77 -17.54
N ASN A 236 -2.23 -13.88 -18.54
CA ASN A 236 -1.87 -13.62 -19.94
C ASN A 236 -1.68 -12.11 -20.16
N LEU A 237 -1.18 -11.71 -21.31
CA LEU A 237 -0.87 -10.32 -21.62
C LEU A 237 -2.07 -9.40 -21.43
N ASP A 238 -3.27 -9.82 -21.85
CA ASP A 238 -4.51 -9.07 -21.69
C ASP A 238 -4.79 -8.74 -20.21
N LYS A 239 -4.77 -9.76 -19.34
CA LYS A 239 -4.99 -9.58 -17.90
C LYS A 239 -3.92 -8.73 -17.24
N ARG A 240 -2.64 -8.86 -17.65
CA ARG A 240 -1.53 -8.05 -17.15
C ARG A 240 -1.74 -6.57 -17.48
N MET A 241 -2.09 -6.25 -18.72
CA MET A 241 -2.32 -4.88 -19.15
C MET A 241 -3.58 -4.29 -18.51
N LYS A 242 -4.62 -5.09 -18.31
CA LYS A 242 -5.80 -4.70 -17.53
C LYS A 242 -5.42 -4.37 -16.09
N ASN A 243 -4.59 -5.19 -15.45
CA ASN A 243 -4.20 -5.00 -14.06
C ASN A 243 -3.44 -3.69 -13.85
N VAL A 244 -2.47 -3.38 -14.73
CA VAL A 244 -1.62 -2.19 -14.60
C VAL A 244 -2.24 -0.91 -15.20
N SER A 245 -3.32 -1.02 -15.97
CA SER A 245 -3.88 0.12 -16.72
C SER A 245 -4.36 1.28 -15.86
N ARG A 246 -4.68 1.04 -14.58
CA ARG A 246 -5.10 2.07 -13.64
C ARG A 246 -3.94 2.91 -13.09
N MET A 247 -2.69 2.51 -13.39
CA MET A 247 -1.49 3.24 -12.97
C MET A 247 -1.26 4.49 -13.80
N MET A 248 -1.73 4.53 -15.04
CA MET A 248 -1.40 5.62 -15.96
C MET A 248 -2.58 6.04 -16.81
N GLU A 249 -2.65 7.34 -17.10
CA GLU A 249 -3.69 7.94 -17.94
C GLU A 249 -3.11 8.55 -19.19
N ASP A 250 -1.87 9.05 -19.16
CA ASP A 250 -1.18 9.65 -20.29
C ASP A 250 -0.67 8.57 -21.26
N GLU A 251 -0.93 8.78 -22.58
CA GLU A 251 -0.53 7.82 -23.62
C GLU A 251 1.00 7.79 -23.84
N LYS A 252 1.73 8.89 -23.56
CA LYS A 252 3.20 8.92 -23.72
C LYS A 252 3.83 8.08 -22.60
N ILE A 253 3.35 8.26 -21.37
CA ILE A 253 3.75 7.45 -20.20
C ILE A 253 3.47 5.97 -20.46
N ALA A 254 2.26 5.65 -20.94
CA ALA A 254 1.86 4.28 -21.27
C ALA A 254 2.73 3.65 -22.36
N ARG A 255 3.20 4.46 -23.33
CA ARG A 255 4.10 3.97 -24.39
C ARG A 255 5.49 3.64 -23.83
N ILE A 256 6.05 4.47 -22.95
CA ILE A 256 7.33 4.20 -22.30
C ILE A 256 7.24 2.90 -21.48
N PHE A 257 6.17 2.74 -20.72
CA PHE A 257 5.91 1.53 -19.95
C PHE A 257 5.80 0.29 -20.86
N ALA A 258 4.99 0.36 -21.90
CA ALA A 258 4.76 -0.75 -22.83
C ALA A 258 6.05 -1.18 -23.56
N ASN A 259 6.87 -0.22 -24.00
CA ASN A 259 8.17 -0.46 -24.61
C ASN A 259 9.08 -1.28 -23.69
N GLU A 260 9.19 -0.87 -22.44
CA GLU A 260 10.03 -1.57 -21.48
C GLU A 260 9.47 -2.93 -21.08
N TYR A 261 8.15 -3.00 -20.78
CA TYR A 261 7.48 -4.23 -20.39
C TYR A 261 7.56 -5.31 -21.48
N ALA A 262 7.48 -4.92 -22.75
CA ALA A 262 7.55 -5.80 -23.92
C ALA A 262 8.86 -6.59 -23.98
N LYS A 263 9.96 -5.97 -23.57
CA LYS A 263 11.29 -6.61 -23.53
C LYS A 263 11.29 -7.83 -22.58
N TYR A 264 10.66 -7.69 -21.42
CA TYR A 264 10.64 -8.75 -20.41
C TYR A 264 9.66 -9.88 -20.78
N CYS A 265 8.47 -9.54 -21.27
CA CYS A 265 7.48 -10.54 -21.67
C CYS A 265 7.70 -11.11 -23.07
N LYS A 266 8.78 -10.70 -23.78
CA LYS A 266 9.15 -11.15 -25.14
C LYS A 266 8.00 -11.02 -26.13
N GLN A 267 7.25 -9.92 -26.05
CA GLN A 267 6.15 -9.59 -26.96
C GLN A 267 6.51 -8.35 -27.79
N ARG A 268 5.76 -8.13 -28.87
CA ARG A 268 5.91 -6.90 -29.67
C ARG A 268 5.39 -5.70 -28.86
N GLU A 269 6.14 -4.60 -28.89
CA GLU A 269 5.77 -3.36 -28.17
C GLU A 269 4.38 -2.87 -28.56
N ASP A 270 4.06 -2.83 -29.86
CA ASP A 270 2.77 -2.37 -30.37
C ASP A 270 1.59 -3.21 -29.86
N LEU A 271 1.81 -4.50 -29.61
CA LEU A 271 0.81 -5.39 -29.04
C LEU A 271 0.58 -5.07 -27.55
N VAL A 272 1.66 -4.94 -26.76
CA VAL A 272 1.58 -4.56 -25.34
C VAL A 272 0.89 -3.22 -25.18
N PHE A 273 1.31 -2.21 -25.97
CA PHE A 273 0.74 -0.88 -25.93
C PHE A 273 -0.76 -0.86 -26.32
N ARG A 274 -1.17 -1.64 -27.33
CA ARG A 274 -2.56 -1.75 -27.77
C ARG A 274 -3.46 -2.27 -26.67
N TYR A 275 -3.08 -3.35 -25.97
CA TYR A 275 -3.83 -3.86 -24.83
C TYR A 275 -3.88 -2.85 -23.68
N LEU A 276 -2.76 -2.24 -23.34
CA LEU A 276 -2.68 -1.25 -22.27
C LEU A 276 -3.58 -0.04 -22.56
N ARG A 277 -3.47 0.55 -23.75
CA ARG A 277 -4.28 1.68 -24.21
C ARG A 277 -5.78 1.37 -24.22
N HIS A 278 -6.16 0.15 -24.62
CA HIS A 278 -7.55 -0.29 -24.58
C HIS A 278 -8.12 -0.17 -23.15
N TYR A 279 -7.40 -0.69 -22.15
CA TYR A 279 -7.86 -0.67 -20.77
C TYR A 279 -7.78 0.71 -20.13
N ILE A 280 -6.80 1.53 -20.48
CA ILE A 280 -6.74 2.94 -20.05
C ILE A 280 -7.99 3.68 -20.52
N ARG A 281 -8.34 3.58 -21.82
CA ARG A 281 -9.53 4.23 -22.37
C ARG A 281 -10.83 3.72 -21.74
N LYS A 282 -10.91 2.42 -21.52
CA LYS A 282 -12.06 1.81 -20.84
C LYS A 282 -12.20 2.33 -19.40
N HIS A 283 -11.08 2.47 -18.68
CA HIS A 283 -11.08 3.01 -17.33
C HIS A 283 -11.51 4.48 -17.30
N LYS A 284 -10.94 5.32 -18.18
CA LYS A 284 -11.35 6.73 -18.32
C LYS A 284 -12.84 6.87 -18.61
N GLY A 285 -13.37 6.07 -19.54
CA GLY A 285 -14.81 6.04 -19.83
C GLY A 285 -15.66 5.66 -18.62
N TYR A 286 -15.23 4.70 -17.82
CA TYR A 286 -15.91 4.31 -16.59
C TYR A 286 -15.88 5.43 -15.53
N VAL A 287 -14.75 6.09 -15.33
CA VAL A 287 -14.61 7.21 -14.37
C VAL A 287 -15.52 8.36 -14.80
N TYR A 288 -15.47 8.76 -16.06
CA TYR A 288 -16.34 9.82 -16.63
C TYR A 288 -17.83 9.50 -16.41
N PHE A 289 -18.28 8.28 -16.74
CA PHE A 289 -19.66 7.86 -16.53
C PHE A 289 -20.06 7.88 -15.04
N LYS A 290 -19.16 7.47 -14.15
CA LYS A 290 -19.39 7.48 -12.71
C LYS A 290 -19.55 8.91 -12.17
N ASP A 291 -18.78 9.87 -12.67
CA ASP A 291 -18.83 11.26 -12.22
C ASP A 291 -20.13 11.94 -12.69
N ILE A 292 -20.56 11.70 -13.93
CA ILE A 292 -21.87 12.18 -14.43
C ILE A 292 -23.03 11.60 -13.61
N THR A 293 -22.95 10.33 -13.23
CA THR A 293 -24.04 9.65 -12.50
C THR A 293 -23.99 9.88 -10.98
N ARG A 294 -22.92 10.41 -10.44
CA ARG A 294 -22.72 10.66 -9.00
C ARG A 294 -23.75 11.61 -8.39
N PRO A 295 -24.11 12.73 -9.00
CA PRO A 295 -25.15 13.62 -8.46
C PRO A 295 -26.51 12.90 -8.33
N VAL A 296 -26.92 12.18 -9.36
CA VAL A 296 -28.19 11.43 -9.39
C VAL A 296 -28.24 10.36 -8.28
N ARG A 297 -27.15 9.60 -8.13
CA ARG A 297 -27.02 8.58 -7.05
C ARG A 297 -27.10 9.18 -5.65
N ASN A 298 -26.54 10.38 -5.43
CA ASN A 298 -26.55 11.05 -4.15
C ASN A 298 -27.96 11.55 -3.77
N VAL A 299 -28.77 11.97 -4.75
CA VAL A 299 -30.18 12.33 -4.52
C VAL A 299 -31.00 11.12 -4.02
N PHE A 300 -30.79 9.94 -4.62
CA PHE A 300 -31.47 8.71 -4.19
C PHE A 300 -30.98 8.16 -2.84
N LYS A 301 -29.74 8.47 -2.42
CA LYS A 301 -29.21 8.07 -1.11
C LYS A 301 -29.69 8.97 0.05
N LYS A 302 -30.06 10.23 -0.23
CA LYS A 302 -30.60 11.16 0.80
C LYS A 302 -32.09 10.91 1.07
N LYS A 303 -32.77 10.08 0.29
CA LYS A 303 -34.19 9.72 0.47
C LYS A 303 -34.42 8.38 1.17
N LYS A 304 -33.38 7.75 1.69
CA LYS A 304 -33.41 6.58 2.58
C LYS A 304 -32.73 6.94 3.90
#